data_1767819ccb478b04e9a06e148c8615e1
#
_entry.id   1767819ccb478b04e9a06e148c8615e1
#
_cell.length_a   1.000
_cell.length_b   1.000
_cell.length_c   1.000
_cell.angle_alpha   90.00
_cell.angle_beta   90.00
_cell.angle_gamma   90.00
#
_symmetry.space_group_name_H-M   'P 1'
#
loop_
_entity.id
_entity.type
_entity.pdbx_description
1 polymer ?
#
loop_
_entity_poly.entity_id
_entity_poly.type
_entity_poly.pdbx_seq_one_letter_code
_entity_poly.pdbx_strand_id
1 'polypeptide(L)'
;MGDLHRKIGVSRWDGSSFSLDQDCIAIEALVTIRINGMVIAKLLASPSDLQDFAIGHCITEAKSGDISVDAFNVSVDETGAHFLDIATSSEISSLKSDVRIITSSCGACDRDGVEALLSKIPVVESSPINFSAAAVNQALLDMKQRQIGFSITGGIHAAGLMDGEGNIIAVREDIGRHNAVDKLFGHAHRVGLNINKHALLLSGRCGWDIVAKAATMNCQLIASIGASSTLA
;
A
#
# COMPACT_ATOMS: atom_id res chain seq x y z
N MET A 1 -13.50 -11.34 2.07
CA MET A 1 -13.30 -9.91 1.82
C MET A 1 -13.66 -9.21 3.11
N GLY A 2 -12.72 -8.55 3.78
CA GLY A 2 -13.03 -7.80 5.01
C GLY A 2 -13.85 -6.55 4.69
N ASP A 3 -14.67 -6.09 5.63
CA ASP A 3 -15.46 -4.89 5.46
C ASP A 3 -14.54 -3.65 5.43
N LEU A 4 -14.64 -2.86 4.36
CA LEU A 4 -13.85 -1.61 4.21
C LEU A 4 -14.48 -0.42 4.92
N HIS A 5 -15.75 -0.51 5.30
CA HIS A 5 -16.51 0.61 5.85
C HIS A 5 -17.55 0.18 6.89
N ARG A 6 -17.95 1.13 7.72
CA ARG A 6 -19.03 0.97 8.71
C ARG A 6 -20.00 2.14 8.59
N LYS A 7 -21.30 1.86 8.66
CA LYS A 7 -22.33 2.89 8.79
C LYS A 7 -22.39 3.39 10.24
N ILE A 8 -22.39 4.71 10.40
CA ILE A 8 -22.56 5.39 11.69
C ILE A 8 -23.56 6.52 11.59
N GLY A 9 -24.24 6.84 12.70
CA GLY A 9 -25.02 8.07 12.81
C GLY A 9 -24.09 9.29 12.95
N VAL A 10 -24.36 10.32 12.18
CA VAL A 10 -23.61 11.59 12.17
C VAL A 10 -24.54 12.78 12.32
N SER A 11 -24.03 13.87 12.90
CA SER A 11 -24.68 15.18 12.83
C SER A 11 -24.04 16.00 11.72
N ARG A 12 -24.83 16.35 10.71
CA ARG A 12 -24.37 17.12 9.55
C ARG A 12 -24.75 18.58 9.69
N TRP A 13 -23.78 19.49 9.50
CA TRP A 13 -23.97 20.92 9.46
C TRP A 13 -24.03 21.42 8.02
N ASP A 14 -25.12 22.10 7.61
CA ASP A 14 -25.32 22.60 6.25
C ASP A 14 -24.96 24.07 6.06
N GLY A 15 -24.42 24.73 7.10
CA GLY A 15 -24.13 26.15 7.14
C GLY A 15 -25.15 26.96 7.95
N SER A 16 -26.31 26.36 8.32
CA SER A 16 -27.39 27.02 9.07
C SER A 16 -27.95 26.14 10.20
N SER A 17 -28.04 24.84 10.02
CA SER A 17 -28.65 23.93 10.98
C SER A 17 -27.95 22.58 11.02
N PHE A 18 -28.17 21.83 12.12
CA PHE A 18 -27.77 20.44 12.25
C PHE A 18 -28.90 19.50 11.84
N SER A 19 -28.57 18.47 11.08
CA SER A 19 -29.45 17.34 10.78
C SER A 19 -28.80 16.03 11.20
N LEU A 20 -29.60 15.05 11.62
CA LEU A 20 -29.14 13.69 11.86
C LEU A 20 -29.13 12.94 10.52
N ASP A 21 -28.02 12.26 10.22
CA ASP A 21 -27.83 11.50 8.99
C ASP A 21 -27.06 10.21 9.28
N GLN A 22 -26.94 9.33 8.29
CA GLN A 22 -26.04 8.19 8.33
C GLN A 22 -24.93 8.37 7.31
N ASP A 23 -23.71 8.04 7.73
CA ASP A 23 -22.54 8.09 6.86
C ASP A 23 -21.76 6.77 6.90
N CYS A 24 -21.00 6.49 5.82
CA CYS A 24 -20.11 5.34 5.74
C CYS A 24 -18.68 5.83 6.01
N ILE A 25 -18.08 5.36 7.09
CA ILE A 25 -16.70 5.67 7.43
C ILE A 25 -15.79 4.49 7.10
N ALA A 26 -14.55 4.78 6.68
CA ALA A 26 -13.52 3.76 6.46
C ALA A 26 -13.18 3.06 7.78
N ILE A 27 -13.01 1.74 7.72
CA ILE A 27 -12.53 0.96 8.86
C ILE A 27 -11.01 1.02 8.88
N GLU A 28 -10.47 1.41 10.04
CA GLU A 28 -9.04 1.35 10.36
C GLU A 28 -8.85 0.37 11.53
N ALA A 29 -7.95 -0.60 11.36
CA ALA A 29 -7.65 -1.61 12.36
C ALA A 29 -6.15 -1.66 12.65
N LEU A 30 -5.79 -2.03 13.87
CA LEU A 30 -4.41 -2.36 14.20
C LEU A 30 -4.08 -3.72 13.57
N VAL A 31 -3.03 -3.75 12.75
CA VAL A 31 -2.54 -4.94 12.06
C VAL A 31 -1.13 -5.25 12.54
N THR A 32 -0.91 -6.47 13.00
CA THR A 32 0.41 -6.99 13.39
C THR A 32 0.85 -8.04 12.38
N ILE A 33 1.96 -7.80 11.68
CA ILE A 33 2.56 -8.76 10.75
C ILE A 33 3.60 -9.58 11.50
N ARG A 34 3.50 -10.91 11.41
CA ARG A 34 4.46 -11.86 12.00
C ARG A 34 4.99 -12.80 10.92
N ILE A 35 6.28 -13.10 11.00
CA ILE A 35 6.92 -14.12 10.16
C ILE A 35 7.53 -15.18 11.07
N ASN A 36 7.14 -16.44 10.90
CA ASN A 36 7.57 -17.56 11.74
C ASN A 36 7.44 -17.27 13.24
N GLY A 37 6.35 -16.58 13.64
CA GLY A 37 6.07 -16.16 15.01
C GLY A 37 6.76 -14.87 15.47
N MET A 38 7.71 -14.34 14.71
CA MET A 38 8.41 -13.08 15.05
C MET A 38 7.60 -11.87 14.54
N VAL A 39 7.35 -10.88 15.40
CA VAL A 39 6.68 -9.63 15.02
C VAL A 39 7.63 -8.80 14.14
N ILE A 40 7.18 -8.45 12.94
CA ILE A 40 7.91 -7.65 11.96
C ILE A 40 7.43 -6.20 11.98
N ALA A 41 6.12 -6.00 12.01
CA ALA A 41 5.53 -4.67 12.00
C ALA A 41 4.20 -4.60 12.74
N LYS A 42 3.86 -3.40 13.24
CA LYS A 42 2.53 -3.04 13.73
C LYS A 42 2.10 -1.76 13.04
N LEU A 43 0.96 -1.80 12.35
CA LEU A 43 0.48 -0.72 11.49
C LEU A 43 -1.02 -0.52 11.64
N LEU A 44 -1.50 0.68 11.33
CA LEU A 44 -2.92 0.94 11.11
C LEU A 44 -3.22 0.77 9.62
N ALA A 45 -4.24 -0.04 9.30
CA ALA A 45 -4.60 -0.36 7.92
C ALA A 45 -6.09 -0.69 7.79
N SER A 46 -6.62 -0.60 6.58
CA SER A 46 -7.94 -1.15 6.27
C SER A 46 -7.87 -2.69 6.26
N PRO A 47 -8.80 -3.40 6.94
CA PRO A 47 -8.74 -4.86 7.13
C PRO A 47 -9.20 -5.65 5.89
N SER A 48 -8.73 -5.26 4.72
CA SER A 48 -8.96 -5.93 3.42
C SER A 48 -7.64 -6.32 2.78
N ASP A 49 -7.66 -7.30 1.88
CA ASP A 49 -6.49 -7.76 1.13
C ASP A 49 -5.26 -8.02 2.02
N LEU A 50 -5.50 -8.57 3.22
CA LEU A 50 -4.50 -8.67 4.29
C LEU A 50 -3.31 -9.57 3.93
N GLN A 51 -3.51 -10.60 3.10
CA GLN A 51 -2.41 -11.41 2.59
C GLN A 51 -1.51 -10.60 1.66
N ASP A 52 -2.11 -9.88 0.72
CA ASP A 52 -1.39 -8.99 -0.18
C ASP A 52 -0.63 -7.92 0.63
N PHE A 53 -1.26 -7.37 1.70
CA PHE A 53 -0.64 -6.40 2.59
C PHE A 53 0.60 -6.95 3.29
N ALA A 54 0.48 -8.12 3.92
CA ALA A 54 1.58 -8.72 4.67
C ALA A 54 2.78 -9.04 3.77
N ILE A 55 2.53 -9.65 2.60
CA ILE A 55 3.58 -9.97 1.63
C ILE A 55 4.23 -8.69 1.11
N GLY A 56 3.42 -7.71 0.66
CA GLY A 56 3.92 -6.47 0.09
C GLY A 56 4.76 -5.68 1.08
N HIS A 57 4.32 -5.56 2.32
CA HIS A 57 5.10 -4.91 3.38
C HIS A 57 6.47 -5.59 3.58
N CYS A 58 6.51 -6.91 3.59
CA CYS A 58 7.76 -7.65 3.76
C CYS A 58 8.74 -7.41 2.61
N ILE A 59 8.29 -7.40 1.35
CA ILE A 59 9.19 -7.19 0.20
C ILE A 59 9.62 -5.74 0.03
N THR A 60 8.75 -4.77 0.33
CA THR A 60 9.06 -3.35 0.14
C THR A 60 9.86 -2.73 1.27
N GLU A 61 9.61 -3.12 2.53
CA GLU A 61 10.25 -2.54 3.71
C GLU A 61 11.40 -3.41 4.25
N ALA A 62 11.18 -4.72 4.31
CA ALA A 62 12.17 -5.64 4.86
C ALA A 62 13.27 -6.01 3.87
N LYS A 63 13.19 -5.56 2.61
CA LYS A 63 14.15 -5.86 1.53
C LYS A 63 14.44 -7.36 1.38
N SER A 64 13.45 -8.19 1.70
CA SER A 64 13.58 -9.64 1.60
C SER A 64 13.59 -10.15 0.15
N GLY A 65 13.51 -9.22 -0.83
CA GLY A 65 13.60 -9.46 -2.26
C GLY A 65 12.51 -10.42 -2.77
N ASP A 66 12.65 -11.66 -2.46
CA ASP A 66 11.70 -12.73 -2.79
C ASP A 66 11.35 -13.50 -1.53
N ILE A 67 10.09 -13.47 -1.11
CA ILE A 67 9.58 -14.24 0.02
C ILE A 67 8.64 -15.33 -0.48
N SER A 68 9.04 -16.60 -0.32
CA SER A 68 8.14 -17.74 -0.52
C SER A 68 7.21 -17.84 0.67
N VAL A 69 5.91 -17.84 0.44
CA VAL A 69 4.90 -17.99 1.50
C VAL A 69 4.41 -19.43 1.51
N ASP A 70 4.84 -20.20 2.51
CA ASP A 70 4.45 -21.61 2.66
C ASP A 70 3.04 -21.71 3.27
N ALA A 71 2.69 -20.82 4.20
CA ALA A 71 1.35 -20.70 4.77
C ALA A 71 1.06 -19.25 5.21
N PHE A 72 -0.20 -18.88 5.17
CA PHE A 72 -0.71 -17.59 5.64
C PHE A 72 -1.96 -17.78 6.48
N ASN A 73 -2.00 -17.14 7.65
CA ASN A 73 -3.17 -17.16 8.53
C ASN A 73 -3.52 -15.75 9.00
N VAL A 74 -4.81 -15.50 9.21
CA VAL A 74 -5.33 -14.26 9.81
C VAL A 74 -6.10 -14.63 11.06
N SER A 75 -5.79 -13.99 12.18
CA SER A 75 -6.59 -14.04 13.39
C SER A 75 -6.94 -12.63 13.87
N VAL A 76 -8.05 -12.52 14.58
CA VAL A 76 -8.54 -11.25 15.14
C VAL A 76 -8.75 -11.47 16.64
N ASP A 77 -8.24 -10.57 17.47
CA ASP A 77 -8.45 -10.66 18.92
C ASP A 77 -9.76 -9.96 19.36
N GLU A 78 -10.03 -10.03 20.64
CA GLU A 78 -11.24 -9.44 21.25
C GLU A 78 -11.32 -7.91 21.10
N THR A 79 -10.20 -7.24 20.84
CA THR A 79 -10.13 -5.79 20.62
C THR A 79 -10.36 -5.41 19.15
N GLY A 80 -10.41 -6.39 18.26
CA GLY A 80 -10.50 -6.18 16.80
C GLY A 80 -9.14 -5.98 16.12
N ALA A 81 -8.02 -6.22 16.82
CA ALA A 81 -6.69 -6.18 16.23
C ALA A 81 -6.44 -7.46 15.40
N HIS A 82 -5.87 -7.27 14.21
CA HIS A 82 -5.59 -8.34 13.26
C HIS A 82 -4.14 -8.79 13.37
N PHE A 83 -3.94 -10.10 13.37
CA PHE A 83 -2.62 -10.74 13.35
C PHE A 83 -2.48 -11.50 12.03
N LEU A 84 -1.45 -11.14 11.27
CA LEU A 84 -1.14 -11.72 9.97
C LEU A 84 0.11 -12.59 10.12
N ASP A 85 -0.07 -13.89 10.10
CA ASP A 85 0.99 -14.86 10.29
C ASP A 85 1.45 -15.43 8.95
N ILE A 86 2.69 -15.17 8.59
CA ILE A 86 3.38 -15.76 7.44
C ILE A 86 4.28 -16.88 7.96
N ALA A 87 4.13 -18.09 7.44
CA ALA A 87 5.13 -19.14 7.53
C ALA A 87 5.95 -19.17 6.23
N THR A 88 7.26 -19.19 6.35
CA THR A 88 8.18 -19.23 5.21
C THR A 88 9.43 -20.04 5.55
N SER A 89 9.90 -20.80 4.56
CA SER A 89 11.20 -21.49 4.56
C SER A 89 12.33 -20.61 4.03
N SER A 90 12.02 -19.42 3.47
CA SER A 90 13.03 -18.48 2.99
C SER A 90 13.91 -17.96 4.15
N GLU A 91 15.22 -17.83 3.92
CA GLU A 91 16.12 -17.20 4.88
C GLU A 91 15.80 -15.70 5.00
N ILE A 92 15.35 -15.28 6.19
CA ILE A 92 14.99 -13.90 6.48
C ILE A 92 16.16 -13.24 7.25
N SER A 93 17.32 -13.15 6.61
CA SER A 93 18.55 -12.66 7.23
C SER A 93 18.59 -11.15 7.50
N SER A 94 17.65 -10.37 6.96
CA SER A 94 17.64 -8.90 7.02
C SER A 94 16.55 -8.28 7.90
N LEU A 95 15.65 -9.07 8.47
CA LEU A 95 14.58 -8.57 9.32
C LEU A 95 15.11 -8.22 10.72
N LYS A 96 15.70 -7.05 10.88
CA LYS A 96 15.91 -6.48 12.21
C LYS A 96 14.56 -6.05 12.75
N SER A 97 14.15 -6.66 13.87
CA SER A 97 12.94 -6.36 14.60
C SER A 97 13.02 -5.02 15.35
N ASP A 98 13.15 -3.91 14.65
CA ASP A 98 12.82 -2.61 15.21
C ASP A 98 11.29 -2.47 15.17
N VAL A 99 10.64 -3.11 16.13
CA VAL A 99 9.18 -3.06 16.30
C VAL A 99 8.80 -1.64 16.71
N ARG A 100 8.67 -0.75 15.73
CA ARG A 100 8.06 0.57 15.91
C ARG A 100 6.63 0.51 15.41
N ILE A 101 5.72 1.17 16.14
CA ILE A 101 4.39 1.46 15.56
C ILE A 101 4.64 2.48 14.45
N ILE A 102 4.56 2.03 13.21
CA ILE A 102 4.70 2.90 12.04
C ILE A 102 3.35 3.60 11.87
N THR A 103 3.25 4.81 12.39
CA THR A 103 2.17 5.72 12.02
C THR A 103 2.47 6.26 10.63
N SER A 104 1.48 6.36 9.79
CA SER A 104 1.53 6.67 8.35
C SER A 104 2.26 7.96 7.93
N SER A 105 2.93 8.65 8.83
CA SER A 105 3.58 9.95 8.62
C SER A 105 5.06 10.02 8.99
N CYS A 106 5.70 8.98 9.52
CA CYS A 106 7.02 9.07 10.16
C CYS A 106 7.97 7.92 9.80
N GLY A 107 8.19 7.63 8.52
CA GLY A 107 9.23 6.68 8.09
C GLY A 107 10.67 7.22 8.12
N ALA A 108 10.87 8.53 8.30
CA ALA A 108 12.17 9.20 8.08
C ALA A 108 12.85 9.72 9.35
N CYS A 109 12.43 9.29 10.55
CA CYS A 109 12.99 9.79 11.81
C CYS A 109 14.24 9.06 12.30
N ASP A 110 14.92 8.30 11.45
CA ASP A 110 16.25 7.78 11.79
C ASP A 110 17.33 8.82 11.47
N ARG A 111 18.38 8.88 12.29
CA ARG A 111 19.40 9.92 12.31
C ARG A 111 20.35 9.92 11.09
N ASP A 112 20.10 9.05 10.13
CA ASP A 112 20.87 9.00 8.89
C ASP A 112 20.37 10.13 7.96
N GLY A 113 21.28 10.96 7.47
CA GLY A 113 20.96 12.06 6.57
C GLY A 113 20.34 11.58 5.24
N VAL A 114 19.84 12.52 4.44
CA VAL A 114 19.21 12.26 3.13
C VAL A 114 20.09 11.37 2.22
N GLU A 115 21.40 11.54 2.25
CA GLU A 115 22.33 10.73 1.46
C GLU A 115 22.28 9.24 1.83
N ALA A 116 22.19 8.93 3.13
CA ALA A 116 22.05 7.54 3.60
C ALA A 116 20.71 6.92 3.24
N LEU A 117 19.65 7.73 3.13
CA LEU A 117 18.34 7.27 2.63
C LEU A 117 18.43 6.95 1.13
N LEU A 118 19.03 7.84 0.34
CA LEU A 118 19.16 7.66 -1.11
C LEU A 118 20.06 6.48 -1.48
N SER A 119 21.13 6.23 -0.73
CA SER A 119 22.05 5.10 -0.97
C SER A 119 21.41 3.72 -0.78
N LYS A 120 20.27 3.64 -0.09
CA LYS A 120 19.53 2.39 0.16
C LYS A 120 18.53 2.06 -0.96
N ILE A 121 18.28 3.00 -1.90
CA ILE A 121 17.33 2.78 -3.00
C ILE A 121 18.07 2.04 -4.13
N PRO A 122 17.51 0.90 -4.61
CA PRO A 122 18.09 0.20 -5.75
C PRO A 122 17.92 1.02 -7.04
N VAL A 123 18.85 0.85 -7.96
CA VAL A 123 18.75 1.42 -9.30
C VAL A 123 17.67 0.64 -10.07
N VAL A 124 16.69 1.36 -10.62
CA VAL A 124 15.63 0.75 -11.42
C VAL A 124 16.18 0.44 -12.82
N GLU A 125 16.00 -0.80 -13.26
CA GLU A 125 16.40 -1.23 -14.58
C GLU A 125 15.46 -0.66 -15.64
N SER A 126 16.04 -0.13 -16.73
CA SER A 126 15.25 0.37 -17.86
C SER A 126 14.53 -0.78 -18.56
N SER A 127 13.24 -0.61 -18.82
CA SER A 127 12.44 -1.50 -19.68
C SER A 127 12.14 -0.80 -21.02
N PRO A 128 12.06 -1.53 -22.12
CA PRO A 128 11.73 -0.96 -23.43
C PRO A 128 10.26 -0.52 -23.55
N ILE A 129 9.47 -0.63 -22.50
CA ILE A 129 8.06 -0.25 -22.52
C ILE A 129 7.92 1.27 -22.48
N ASN A 130 7.20 1.82 -23.44
CA ASN A 130 6.83 3.22 -23.49
C ASN A 130 5.38 3.40 -23.05
N PHE A 131 5.17 4.19 -21.99
CA PHE A 131 3.85 4.57 -21.53
C PHE A 131 3.45 5.91 -22.14
N SER A 132 2.36 5.95 -22.92
CA SER A 132 1.87 7.23 -23.44
C SER A 132 1.18 8.03 -22.34
N ALA A 133 1.37 9.35 -22.34
CA ALA A 133 0.70 10.24 -21.38
C ALA A 133 -0.83 10.16 -21.46
N ALA A 134 -1.38 9.94 -22.66
CA ALA A 134 -2.81 9.76 -22.84
C ALA A 134 -3.32 8.47 -22.18
N ALA A 135 -2.59 7.35 -22.35
CA ALA A 135 -2.94 6.08 -21.70
C ALA A 135 -2.85 6.19 -20.17
N VAL A 136 -1.80 6.84 -19.64
CA VAL A 136 -1.65 7.08 -18.21
C VAL A 136 -2.81 7.90 -17.66
N ASN A 137 -3.21 8.98 -18.35
CA ASN A 137 -4.33 9.81 -17.94
C ASN A 137 -5.65 9.04 -17.95
N GLN A 138 -5.91 8.24 -18.99
CA GLN A 138 -7.11 7.39 -19.05
C GLN A 138 -7.11 6.34 -17.93
N ALA A 139 -5.98 5.68 -17.70
CA ALA A 139 -5.85 4.69 -16.65
C ALA A 139 -6.07 5.26 -15.24
N LEU A 140 -5.66 6.50 -14.97
CA LEU A 140 -5.98 7.19 -13.70
C LEU A 140 -7.49 7.41 -13.54
N LEU A 141 -8.20 7.75 -14.62
CA LEU A 141 -9.66 7.87 -14.61
C LEU A 141 -10.34 6.51 -14.37
N ASP A 142 -9.87 5.47 -15.04
CA ASP A 142 -10.39 4.11 -14.89
C ASP A 142 -10.12 3.54 -13.50
N MET A 143 -8.93 3.82 -12.94
CA MET A 143 -8.60 3.47 -11.55
C MET A 143 -9.60 4.10 -10.58
N LYS A 144 -9.98 5.37 -10.79
CA LYS A 144 -10.97 6.06 -9.95
C LYS A 144 -12.32 5.33 -9.92
N GLN A 145 -12.75 4.75 -11.04
CA GLN A 145 -14.00 3.98 -11.12
C GLN A 145 -13.92 2.65 -10.36
N ARG A 146 -12.70 2.12 -10.16
CA ARG A 146 -12.45 0.86 -9.43
C ARG A 146 -12.21 1.07 -7.94
N GLN A 147 -12.21 2.31 -7.44
CA GLN A 147 -12.04 2.65 -6.03
C GLN A 147 -13.38 2.53 -5.28
N ILE A 148 -13.76 1.30 -4.96
CA ILE A 148 -15.05 1.01 -4.31
C ILE A 148 -15.10 1.60 -2.91
N GLY A 149 -14.05 1.40 -2.11
CA GLY A 149 -13.96 1.92 -0.75
C GLY A 149 -13.98 3.45 -0.72
N PHE A 150 -13.23 4.09 -1.62
CA PHE A 150 -13.25 5.55 -1.75
C PHE A 150 -14.62 6.07 -2.17
N SER A 151 -15.30 5.42 -3.12
CA SER A 151 -16.61 5.86 -3.60
C SER A 151 -17.68 5.85 -2.50
N ILE A 152 -17.52 4.96 -1.51
CA ILE A 152 -18.46 4.82 -0.38
C ILE A 152 -18.10 5.76 0.77
N THR A 153 -16.80 5.94 1.07
CA THR A 153 -16.34 6.58 2.30
C THR A 153 -15.68 7.95 2.10
N GLY A 154 -15.15 8.20 0.90
CA GLY A 154 -14.31 9.36 0.62
C GLY A 154 -12.96 9.39 1.36
N GLY A 155 -12.67 8.39 2.20
CA GLY A 155 -11.55 8.39 3.14
C GLY A 155 -10.44 7.37 2.86
N ILE A 156 -10.44 6.69 1.70
CA ILE A 156 -9.52 5.60 1.36
C ILE A 156 -8.65 5.99 0.16
N HIS A 157 -7.38 5.66 0.22
CA HIS A 157 -6.43 5.78 -0.89
C HIS A 157 -6.41 4.52 -1.75
N ALA A 158 -5.95 4.68 -3.00
CA ALA A 158 -5.73 3.56 -3.90
C ALA A 158 -4.39 3.62 -4.60
N ALA A 159 -3.86 2.43 -4.89
CA ALA A 159 -2.76 2.19 -5.79
C ALA A 159 -3.20 1.23 -6.91
N GLY A 160 -2.79 1.47 -8.15
CA GLY A 160 -3.11 0.65 -9.31
C GLY A 160 -1.88 0.28 -10.12
N LEU A 161 -1.94 -0.85 -10.81
CA LEU A 161 -0.97 -1.26 -11.83
C LEU A 161 -1.60 -1.11 -13.22
N MET A 162 -0.88 -0.45 -14.10
CA MET A 162 -1.23 -0.28 -15.51
C MET A 162 -0.19 -0.99 -16.37
N ASP A 163 -0.63 -1.76 -17.36
CA ASP A 163 0.26 -2.37 -18.36
C ASP A 163 0.73 -1.37 -19.43
N GLY A 164 1.59 -1.82 -20.36
CA GLY A 164 2.10 -0.99 -21.47
C GLY A 164 1.03 -0.57 -22.47
N GLU A 165 -0.13 -1.21 -22.48
CA GLU A 165 -1.27 -0.90 -23.35
C GLU A 165 -2.24 0.11 -22.72
N GLY A 166 -2.07 0.43 -21.42
CA GLY A 166 -2.91 1.37 -20.68
C GLY A 166 -4.04 0.70 -19.91
N ASN A 167 -4.10 -0.63 -19.84
CA ASN A 167 -5.14 -1.33 -19.10
C ASN A 167 -4.78 -1.38 -17.61
N ILE A 168 -5.79 -1.18 -16.75
CA ILE A 168 -5.64 -1.41 -15.30
C ILE A 168 -5.68 -2.92 -15.02
N ILE A 169 -4.57 -3.43 -14.53
CA ILE A 169 -4.38 -4.86 -14.19
C ILE A 169 -4.90 -5.16 -12.79
N ALA A 170 -4.56 -4.30 -11.82
CA ALA A 170 -4.98 -4.45 -10.43
C ALA A 170 -5.16 -3.09 -9.77
N VAL A 171 -6.06 -3.03 -8.77
CA VAL A 171 -6.23 -1.89 -7.85
C VAL A 171 -6.31 -2.43 -6.43
N ARG A 172 -5.65 -1.75 -5.48
CA ARG A 172 -5.75 -2.02 -4.05
C ARG A 172 -6.03 -0.74 -3.30
N GLU A 173 -6.90 -0.84 -2.30
CA GLU A 173 -7.32 0.29 -1.49
C GLU A 173 -6.89 0.10 -0.03
N ASP A 174 -6.52 1.20 0.62
CA ASP A 174 -6.27 1.28 2.06
C ASP A 174 -6.43 2.71 2.55
N ILE A 175 -6.76 2.89 3.83
CA ILE A 175 -6.79 4.21 4.48
C ILE A 175 -5.41 4.89 4.45
N GLY A 176 -4.34 4.09 4.47
CA GLY A 176 -2.95 4.53 4.31
C GLY A 176 -2.46 4.38 2.87
N ARG A 177 -2.01 5.48 2.22
CA ARG A 177 -1.48 5.42 0.84
C ARG A 177 -0.31 4.44 0.68
N HIS A 178 0.56 4.30 1.70
CA HIS A 178 1.68 3.35 1.70
C HIS A 178 1.21 1.92 1.73
N ASN A 179 0.19 1.65 2.56
CA ASN A 179 -0.40 0.32 2.68
C ASN A 179 -1.10 -0.09 1.37
N ALA A 180 -1.76 0.86 0.67
CA ALA A 180 -2.35 0.58 -0.64
C ALA A 180 -1.28 0.13 -1.66
N VAL A 181 -0.10 0.76 -1.64
CA VAL A 181 1.06 0.36 -2.46
C VAL A 181 1.59 -1.00 -2.04
N ASP A 182 1.74 -1.26 -0.74
CA ASP A 182 2.16 -2.57 -0.23
C ASP A 182 1.19 -3.66 -0.67
N LYS A 183 -0.12 -3.47 -0.49
CA LYS A 183 -1.15 -4.40 -0.96
C LYS A 183 -1.02 -4.68 -2.45
N LEU A 184 -0.80 -3.64 -3.25
CA LEU A 184 -0.67 -3.78 -4.70
C LEU A 184 0.55 -4.61 -5.09
N PHE A 185 1.72 -4.31 -4.52
CA PHE A 185 2.95 -5.04 -4.79
C PHE A 185 2.92 -6.46 -4.25
N GLY A 186 2.31 -6.69 -3.07
CA GLY A 186 2.09 -8.03 -2.56
C GLY A 186 1.18 -8.86 -3.45
N HIS A 187 0.11 -8.25 -4.00
CA HIS A 187 -0.71 -8.89 -5.01
C HIS A 187 0.10 -9.28 -6.24
N ALA A 188 0.86 -8.32 -6.80
CA ALA A 188 1.66 -8.55 -7.98
C ALA A 188 2.67 -9.69 -7.79
N HIS A 189 3.35 -9.71 -6.63
CA HIS A 189 4.27 -10.79 -6.26
C HIS A 189 3.56 -12.14 -6.21
N ARG A 190 2.42 -12.22 -5.50
CA ARG A 190 1.64 -13.45 -5.32
C ARG A 190 1.14 -14.06 -6.63
N VAL A 191 0.82 -13.23 -7.63
CA VAL A 191 0.34 -13.70 -8.94
C VAL A 191 1.43 -13.72 -10.02
N GLY A 192 2.69 -13.44 -9.65
CA GLY A 192 3.84 -13.51 -10.57
C GLY A 192 3.89 -12.41 -11.63
N LEU A 193 3.35 -11.20 -11.34
CA LEU A 193 3.44 -10.06 -12.26
C LEU A 193 4.84 -9.44 -12.24
N ASN A 194 5.41 -9.21 -13.41
CA ASN A 194 6.67 -8.48 -13.53
C ASN A 194 6.42 -6.96 -13.47
N ILE A 195 6.72 -6.34 -12.33
CA ILE A 195 6.47 -4.92 -12.07
C ILE A 195 7.23 -4.01 -13.03
N ASN A 196 8.42 -4.40 -13.51
CA ASN A 196 9.19 -3.62 -14.49
C ASN A 196 8.41 -3.36 -15.81
N LYS A 197 7.39 -4.15 -16.08
CA LYS A 197 6.51 -4.01 -17.27
C LYS A 197 5.24 -3.22 -16.98
N HIS A 198 5.10 -2.63 -15.80
CA HIS A 198 3.88 -1.94 -15.39
C HIS A 198 4.20 -0.54 -14.84
N ALA A 199 3.22 0.35 -14.90
CA ALA A 199 3.26 1.64 -14.23
C ALA A 199 2.48 1.59 -12.92
N LEU A 200 3.03 2.22 -11.87
CA LEU A 200 2.34 2.44 -10.61
C LEU A 200 1.48 3.70 -10.68
N LEU A 201 0.19 3.57 -10.44
CA LEU A 201 -0.76 4.68 -10.37
C LEU A 201 -1.16 4.94 -8.92
N LEU A 202 -1.23 6.22 -8.52
CA LEU A 202 -1.53 6.63 -7.15
C LEU A 202 -2.70 7.61 -7.13
N SER A 203 -3.68 7.37 -6.25
CA SER A 203 -4.74 8.35 -5.95
C SER A 203 -4.27 9.46 -5.02
N GLY A 204 -3.24 9.21 -4.23
CA GLY A 204 -2.67 10.11 -3.23
C GLY A 204 -1.41 10.83 -3.69
N ARG A 205 -0.70 11.45 -2.75
CA ARG A 205 0.59 12.11 -2.99
C ARG A 205 1.70 11.08 -3.17
N CYS A 206 2.69 11.42 -4.01
CA CYS A 206 3.92 10.66 -4.17
C CYS A 206 5.02 11.29 -3.29
N GLY A 207 5.40 10.60 -2.22
CA GLY A 207 6.54 10.94 -1.37
C GLY A 207 7.74 10.04 -1.67
N TRP A 208 8.90 10.39 -1.11
CA TRP A 208 10.13 9.60 -1.23
C TRP A 208 9.92 8.13 -0.83
N ASP A 209 9.18 7.88 0.20
CA ASP A 209 8.84 6.55 0.72
C ASP A 209 8.16 5.65 -0.32
N ILE A 210 7.22 6.21 -1.09
CA ILE A 210 6.57 5.48 -2.19
C ILE A 210 7.55 5.24 -3.35
N VAL A 211 8.39 6.23 -3.66
CA VAL A 211 9.44 6.06 -4.69
C VAL A 211 10.41 4.96 -4.28
N ALA A 212 10.82 4.91 -3.01
CA ALA A 212 11.68 3.86 -2.50
C ALA A 212 11.05 2.46 -2.63
N LYS A 213 9.76 2.31 -2.28
CA LYS A 213 9.01 1.05 -2.47
C LYS A 213 8.94 0.65 -3.94
N ALA A 214 8.61 1.61 -4.82
CA ALA A 214 8.52 1.37 -6.26
C ALA A 214 9.88 0.95 -6.86
N ALA A 215 10.97 1.60 -6.45
CA ALA A 215 12.31 1.22 -6.88
C ALA A 215 12.71 -0.18 -6.39
N THR A 216 12.37 -0.53 -5.13
CA THR A 216 12.61 -1.90 -4.60
C THR A 216 11.91 -2.96 -5.45
N MET A 217 10.75 -2.64 -6.03
CA MET A 217 9.99 -3.51 -6.92
C MET A 217 10.37 -3.37 -8.41
N ASN A 218 11.44 -2.61 -8.70
CA ASN A 218 11.90 -2.34 -10.07
C ASN A 218 10.82 -1.68 -10.96
N CYS A 219 9.98 -0.81 -10.37
CA CYS A 219 8.94 -0.06 -11.08
C CYS A 219 9.53 1.21 -11.70
N GLN A 220 9.48 1.33 -13.03
CA GLN A 220 10.15 2.42 -13.75
C GLN A 220 9.27 3.68 -13.92
N LEU A 221 7.97 3.60 -13.71
CA LEU A 221 7.05 4.73 -13.87
C LEU A 221 6.07 4.81 -12.71
N ILE A 222 5.96 6.00 -12.12
CA ILE A 222 4.93 6.34 -11.15
C ILE A 222 4.12 7.51 -11.70
N ALA A 223 2.80 7.38 -11.71
CA ALA A 223 1.88 8.48 -12.00
C ALA A 223 0.98 8.73 -10.78
N SER A 224 0.85 9.97 -10.35
CA SER A 224 0.14 10.35 -9.14
C SER A 224 -0.85 11.49 -9.43
N ILE A 225 -2.10 11.36 -8.93
CA ILE A 225 -3.08 12.45 -8.95
C ILE A 225 -2.66 13.55 -7.97
N GLY A 226 -2.09 13.17 -6.83
CA GLY A 226 -1.55 14.10 -5.84
C GLY A 226 -0.17 14.63 -6.20
N ALA A 227 0.25 15.71 -5.53
CA ALA A 227 1.56 16.31 -5.74
C ALA A 227 2.70 15.39 -5.26
N SER A 228 3.85 15.49 -5.93
CA SER A 228 5.10 14.86 -5.49
C SER A 228 5.86 15.78 -4.53
N SER A 229 6.69 15.19 -3.66
CA SER A 229 7.63 15.93 -2.83
C SER A 229 8.93 16.22 -3.59
N THR A 230 9.74 17.15 -3.06
CA THR A 230 11.05 17.50 -3.66
C THR A 230 12.08 16.36 -3.55
N LEU A 231 11.84 15.37 -2.71
CA LEU A 231 12.71 14.22 -2.50
C LEU A 231 12.26 12.98 -3.30
N ALA A 232 11.03 13.02 -3.85
CA ALA A 232 10.44 11.93 -4.63
C ALA A 232 10.94 11.86 -6.08
#